data_19afd8b0b837fb907eccab8fdc7206ae
#
_entry.id   19afd8b0b837fb907eccab8fdc7206ae
#
_cell.length_a   1.000
_cell.length_b   1.000
_cell.length_c   1.000
_cell.angle_alpha   90.00
_cell.angle_beta   90.00
_cell.angle_gamma   90.00
#
_symmetry.space_group_name_H-M   'P 1'
#
loop_
_entity.id
_entity.type
_entity.pdbx_description
1 polymer ?
#
loop_
_entity_poly.entity_id
_entity_poly.type
_entity_poly.pdbx_seq_one_letter_code
_entity_poly.pdbx_strand_id
1 'polypeptide(L)'
;MARKCKCKLCGKSLTTDVAFNFPKIDKNGKKKNQYYCSEEEYREHEKNTELLRENQILFDKIIGYTCINNTKNKEFTKIYDVGYSRRQVNKFLLDKGEYIKGSLDKKLANGDMNEYQKILYIFAIIRSEIKDYFSTSSRPVKDTTEYEDVGSNIEVETEVKKPVVKKKKVKRGLMD
;
A
#
# COMPACT_ATOMS: atom_id res chain seq x y z
N MET A 1 17.88 -31.06 25.98
CA MET A 1 18.96 -30.34 25.27
C MET A 1 18.33 -29.28 24.34
N ALA A 2 18.70 -28.02 24.52
CA ALA A 2 18.25 -26.92 23.67
C ALA A 2 18.85 -27.06 22.26
N ARG A 3 18.01 -26.97 21.24
CA ARG A 3 18.42 -27.05 19.83
C ARG A 3 18.44 -25.66 19.23
N LYS A 4 19.37 -25.40 18.30
CA LYS A 4 19.38 -24.16 17.53
C LYS A 4 18.21 -24.14 16.55
N CYS A 5 17.50 -23.03 16.51
CA CYS A 5 16.40 -22.74 15.58
C CYS A 5 16.53 -21.32 15.03
N LYS A 6 15.71 -20.94 14.07
CA LYS A 6 15.67 -19.58 13.53
C LYS A 6 14.26 -19.02 13.61
N CYS A 7 14.15 -17.75 13.99
CA CYS A 7 12.87 -17.03 13.91
C CYS A 7 12.35 -17.04 12.50
N LYS A 8 11.07 -17.35 12.32
CA LYS A 8 10.41 -17.41 11.02
C LYS A 8 10.20 -16.02 10.40
N LEU A 9 10.06 -14.99 11.23
CA LEU A 9 9.82 -13.62 10.77
C LEU A 9 11.12 -12.88 10.48
N CYS A 10 12.02 -12.76 11.46
CA CYS A 10 13.22 -11.92 11.35
C CYS A 10 14.51 -12.70 11.03
N GLY A 11 14.48 -14.04 11.03
CA GLY A 11 15.64 -14.89 10.74
C GLY A 11 16.67 -15.00 11.85
N LYS A 12 16.46 -14.35 13.02
CA LYS A 12 17.38 -14.37 14.17
C LYS A 12 17.58 -15.79 14.68
N SER A 13 18.82 -16.14 15.00
CA SER A 13 19.14 -17.42 15.61
C SER A 13 18.69 -17.45 17.06
N LEU A 14 17.98 -18.50 17.43
CA LEU A 14 17.38 -18.74 18.76
C LEU A 14 17.71 -20.16 19.21
N THR A 15 17.37 -20.45 20.46
CA THR A 15 17.34 -21.82 21.00
C THR A 15 15.89 -22.21 21.30
N THR A 16 15.57 -23.49 21.23
CA THR A 16 14.18 -23.99 21.37
C THR A 16 13.58 -23.79 22.76
N ASP A 17 14.38 -23.48 23.76
CA ASP A 17 13.99 -23.17 25.14
C ASP A 17 13.57 -21.70 25.33
N VAL A 18 14.07 -20.79 24.49
CA VAL A 18 13.77 -19.35 24.57
C VAL A 18 12.78 -18.92 23.49
N ALA A 19 12.71 -19.66 22.37
CA ALA A 19 11.87 -19.33 21.24
C ALA A 19 10.38 -19.60 21.52
N PHE A 20 9.52 -18.67 21.11
CA PHE A 20 8.09 -18.94 21.04
C PHE A 20 7.83 -19.98 19.96
N ASN A 21 7.24 -21.12 20.34
CA ASN A 21 6.98 -22.23 19.44
C ASN A 21 5.50 -22.33 19.09
N PHE A 22 5.16 -22.23 17.80
CA PHE A 22 3.82 -22.47 17.30
C PHE A 22 3.81 -23.67 16.34
N PRO A 23 3.23 -24.82 16.73
CA PRO A 23 3.16 -25.99 15.88
C PRO A 23 2.10 -25.79 14.77
N LYS A 24 2.52 -25.86 13.51
CA LYS A 24 1.62 -25.84 12.35
C LYS A 24 1.47 -27.26 11.78
N ILE A 25 0.26 -27.62 11.43
CA ILE A 25 -0.03 -28.87 10.73
C ILE A 25 0.12 -28.61 9.22
N ASP A 26 0.96 -29.39 8.55
CA ASP A 26 1.11 -29.31 7.10
C ASP A 26 -0.07 -30.01 6.36
N LYS A 27 -0.06 -29.93 5.02
CA LYS A 27 -1.11 -30.54 4.18
C LYS A 27 -1.20 -32.07 4.32
N ASN A 28 -0.16 -32.71 4.86
CA ASN A 28 -0.06 -34.14 5.07
C ASN A 28 -0.36 -34.56 6.52
N GLY A 29 -0.90 -33.63 7.34
CA GLY A 29 -1.22 -33.88 8.76
C GLY A 29 0.00 -33.92 9.68
N LYS A 30 1.22 -33.64 9.19
CA LYS A 30 2.43 -33.64 10.03
C LYS A 30 2.58 -32.33 10.77
N LYS A 31 2.85 -32.41 12.09
CA LYS A 31 3.20 -31.23 12.91
C LYS A 31 4.58 -30.73 12.53
N LYS A 32 4.68 -29.45 12.16
CA LYS A 32 5.94 -28.76 11.89
C LYS A 32 6.06 -27.58 12.86
N ASN A 33 7.06 -27.62 13.73
CA ASN A 33 7.31 -26.53 14.67
C ASN A 33 7.80 -25.29 13.92
N GLN A 34 7.22 -24.15 14.24
CA GLN A 34 7.66 -22.82 13.77
C GLN A 34 8.09 -22.01 14.99
N TYR A 35 9.25 -21.39 14.91
CA TYR A 35 9.85 -20.65 16.00
C TYR A 35 9.88 -19.17 15.71
N TYR A 36 9.60 -18.34 16.72
CA TYR A 36 9.56 -16.87 16.66
C TYR A 36 10.28 -16.31 17.87
N CYS A 37 10.74 -15.05 17.83
CA CYS A 37 11.36 -14.41 18.98
C CYS A 37 10.34 -14.18 20.10
N SER A 38 9.08 -13.89 19.75
CA SER A 38 7.98 -13.66 20.70
C SER A 38 6.63 -14.04 20.08
N GLU A 39 5.58 -14.04 20.90
CA GLU A 39 4.21 -14.23 20.45
C GLU A 39 3.72 -13.08 19.56
N GLU A 40 4.17 -11.84 19.83
CA GLU A 40 3.86 -10.67 19.02
C GLU A 40 4.39 -10.84 17.60
N GLU A 41 5.63 -11.30 17.43
CA GLU A 41 6.20 -11.60 16.11
C GLU A 41 5.41 -12.70 15.37
N TYR A 42 4.93 -13.71 16.09
CA TYR A 42 4.05 -14.73 15.51
C TYR A 42 2.75 -14.11 15.01
N ARG A 43 2.08 -13.29 15.81
CA ARG A 43 0.83 -12.61 15.44
C ARG A 43 1.02 -11.66 14.27
N GLU A 44 2.14 -10.96 14.24
CA GLU A 44 2.49 -10.10 13.10
C GLU A 44 2.70 -10.91 11.83
N HIS A 45 3.44 -12.03 11.90
CA HIS A 45 3.63 -12.93 10.77
C HIS A 45 2.31 -13.49 10.25
N GLU A 46 1.39 -13.86 11.15
CA GLU A 46 0.06 -14.37 10.78
C GLU A 46 -0.76 -13.32 10.05
N LYS A 47 -0.88 -12.10 10.61
CA LYS A 47 -1.54 -10.96 9.94
C LYS A 47 -0.95 -10.66 8.56
N ASN A 48 0.38 -10.66 8.46
CA ASN A 48 1.07 -10.43 7.20
C ASN A 48 0.80 -11.54 6.18
N THR A 49 0.64 -12.78 6.63
CA THR A 49 0.30 -13.92 5.76
C THR A 49 -1.14 -13.84 5.27
N GLU A 50 -2.06 -13.43 6.14
CA GLU A 50 -3.45 -13.22 5.79
C GLU A 50 -3.63 -12.07 4.78
N LEU A 51 -3.03 -10.93 5.04
CA LEU A 51 -3.02 -9.80 4.09
C LEU A 51 -2.44 -10.17 2.71
N LEU A 52 -1.39 -11.00 2.69
CA LEU A 52 -0.86 -11.49 1.41
C LEU A 52 -1.90 -12.34 0.67
N ARG A 53 -2.61 -13.21 1.38
CA ARG A 53 -3.68 -14.03 0.80
C ARG A 53 -4.83 -13.18 0.29
N GLU A 54 -5.25 -12.17 1.06
CA GLU A 54 -6.28 -11.23 0.63
C GLU A 54 -5.87 -10.46 -0.62
N ASN A 55 -4.63 -9.97 -0.68
CA ASN A 55 -4.11 -9.29 -1.87
C ASN A 55 -4.11 -10.19 -3.10
N GLN A 56 -3.82 -11.49 -2.93
CA GLN A 56 -3.91 -12.45 -4.02
C GLN A 56 -5.36 -12.68 -4.48
N ILE A 57 -6.32 -12.73 -3.56
CA ILE A 57 -7.75 -12.86 -3.87
C ILE A 57 -8.26 -11.61 -4.60
N LEU A 58 -7.88 -10.41 -4.14
CA LEU A 58 -8.25 -9.16 -4.81
C LEU A 58 -7.67 -9.10 -6.23
N PHE A 59 -6.43 -9.51 -6.42
CA PHE A 59 -5.83 -9.62 -7.74
C PHE A 59 -6.58 -10.60 -8.64
N ASP A 60 -6.98 -11.76 -8.11
CA ASP A 60 -7.75 -12.77 -8.84
C ASP A 60 -9.14 -12.25 -9.26
N LYS A 61 -9.77 -11.40 -8.44
CA LYS A 61 -11.01 -10.69 -8.81
C LYS A 61 -10.78 -9.69 -9.96
N ILE A 62 -9.66 -8.99 -9.96
CA ILE A 62 -9.31 -8.03 -11.02
C ILE A 62 -9.08 -8.75 -12.35
N ILE A 63 -8.31 -9.83 -12.36
CA ILE A 63 -8.02 -10.60 -13.57
C ILE A 63 -9.21 -11.46 -14.05
N GLY A 64 -10.18 -11.74 -13.16
CA GLY A 64 -11.40 -12.47 -13.44
C GLY A 64 -11.34 -14.00 -13.24
N TYR A 65 -10.20 -14.53 -12.76
CA TYR A 65 -10.02 -15.97 -12.49
C TYR A 65 -8.92 -16.20 -11.46
N THR A 66 -8.86 -17.39 -10.86
CA THR A 66 -7.80 -17.77 -9.92
C THR A 66 -6.47 -17.96 -10.67
N CYS A 67 -5.57 -17.01 -10.49
CA CYS A 67 -4.26 -17.02 -11.12
C CYS A 67 -3.23 -17.73 -10.25
N ILE A 68 -2.75 -18.91 -10.70
CA ILE A 68 -1.77 -19.74 -9.97
C ILE A 68 -0.32 -19.41 -10.42
N ASN A 69 -0.13 -18.47 -11.33
CA ASN A 69 1.15 -18.16 -11.94
C ASN A 69 2.16 -17.57 -10.95
N ASN A 70 3.38 -18.13 -10.90
CA ASN A 70 4.46 -17.65 -10.05
C ASN A 70 4.87 -16.19 -10.34
N THR A 71 4.60 -15.68 -11.54
CA THR A 71 4.86 -14.29 -11.92
C THR A 71 4.07 -13.34 -11.03
N LYS A 72 2.81 -13.65 -10.71
CA LYS A 72 1.99 -12.88 -9.76
C LYS A 72 2.72 -12.66 -8.43
N ASN A 73 3.25 -13.74 -7.85
CA ASN A 73 3.95 -13.68 -6.57
C ASN A 73 5.25 -12.86 -6.66
N LYS A 74 6.01 -13.00 -7.76
CA LYS A 74 7.23 -12.22 -8.00
C LYS A 74 6.93 -10.73 -8.13
N GLU A 75 5.87 -10.36 -8.81
CA GLU A 75 5.48 -8.96 -8.98
C GLU A 75 4.98 -8.34 -7.66
N PHE A 76 4.21 -9.07 -6.83
CA PHE A 76 3.89 -8.61 -5.48
C PHE A 76 5.15 -8.39 -4.63
N THR A 77 6.11 -9.32 -4.68
CA THR A 77 7.38 -9.18 -3.96
C THR A 77 8.09 -7.90 -4.35
N LYS A 78 8.18 -7.57 -5.65
CA LYS A 78 8.80 -6.31 -6.11
C LYS A 78 8.14 -5.07 -5.53
N ILE A 79 6.81 -5.07 -5.35
CA ILE A 79 6.09 -3.94 -4.73
C ILE A 79 6.45 -3.82 -3.25
N TYR A 80 6.54 -4.95 -2.54
CA TYR A 80 6.94 -4.96 -1.13
C TYR A 80 8.41 -4.56 -0.94
N ASP A 81 9.31 -4.96 -1.83
CA ASP A 81 10.74 -4.62 -1.81
C ASP A 81 10.99 -3.12 -2.02
N VAL A 82 10.10 -2.42 -2.75
CA VAL A 82 10.12 -0.94 -2.90
C VAL A 82 9.66 -0.23 -1.62
N GLY A 83 9.09 -0.96 -0.64
CA GLY A 83 8.75 -0.43 0.68
C GLY A 83 7.25 -0.32 0.97
N TYR A 84 6.37 -0.74 0.06
CA TYR A 84 4.93 -0.76 0.36
C TYR A 84 4.59 -1.95 1.25
N SER A 85 3.90 -1.69 2.37
CA SER A 85 3.40 -2.74 3.25
C SER A 85 2.25 -3.52 2.57
N ARG A 86 2.03 -4.77 3.01
CA ARG A 86 0.90 -5.58 2.51
C ARG A 86 -0.45 -4.92 2.74
N ARG A 87 -0.59 -4.18 3.84
CA ARG A 87 -1.81 -3.42 4.18
C ARG A 87 -2.04 -2.25 3.21
N GLN A 88 -0.98 -1.54 2.83
CA GLN A 88 -1.09 -0.46 1.83
C GLN A 88 -1.51 -1.03 0.47
N VAL A 89 -0.89 -2.12 0.02
CA VAL A 89 -1.28 -2.78 -1.23
C VAL A 89 -2.72 -3.27 -1.18
N ASN A 90 -3.15 -3.86 -0.05
CA ASN A 90 -4.54 -4.28 0.16
C ASN A 90 -5.52 -3.11 -0.01
N LYS A 91 -5.28 -2.00 0.70
CA LYS A 91 -6.11 -0.80 0.60
C LYS A 91 -6.17 -0.27 -0.84
N PHE A 92 -5.02 -0.17 -1.50
CA PHE A 92 -4.96 0.27 -2.89
C PHE A 92 -5.79 -0.62 -3.84
N LEU A 93 -5.67 -1.95 -3.71
CA LEU A 93 -6.41 -2.90 -4.53
C LEU A 93 -7.92 -2.87 -4.26
N LEU A 94 -8.33 -2.64 -3.01
CA LEU A 94 -9.75 -2.45 -2.65
C LEU A 94 -10.33 -1.20 -3.33
N ASP A 95 -9.61 -0.09 -3.27
CA ASP A 95 -10.11 1.21 -3.74
C ASP A 95 -9.99 1.35 -5.28
N LYS A 96 -8.97 0.75 -5.88
CA LYS A 96 -8.66 0.89 -7.31
C LYS A 96 -8.91 -0.35 -8.16
N GLY A 97 -9.34 -1.46 -7.55
CA GLY A 97 -9.51 -2.74 -8.24
C GLY A 97 -10.44 -2.67 -9.44
N GLU A 98 -11.59 -2.01 -9.32
CA GLU A 98 -12.56 -1.85 -10.42
C GLU A 98 -12.00 -0.98 -11.56
N TYR A 99 -11.26 0.07 -11.24
CA TYR A 99 -10.57 0.88 -12.25
C TYR A 99 -9.53 0.07 -13.02
N ILE A 100 -8.72 -0.72 -12.31
CA ILE A 100 -7.69 -1.58 -12.93
C ILE A 100 -8.35 -2.62 -13.83
N LYS A 101 -9.43 -3.25 -13.37
CA LYS A 101 -10.23 -4.21 -14.14
C LYS A 101 -10.79 -3.57 -15.40
N GLY A 102 -11.43 -2.41 -15.30
CA GLY A 102 -11.95 -1.68 -16.46
C GLY A 102 -10.86 -1.28 -17.47
N SER A 103 -9.64 -0.98 -16.99
CA SER A 103 -8.49 -0.70 -17.84
C SER A 103 -8.00 -1.97 -18.56
N LEU A 104 -8.01 -3.11 -17.89
CA LEU A 104 -7.68 -4.41 -18.49
C LEU A 104 -8.73 -4.78 -19.57
N ASP A 105 -10.02 -4.66 -19.25
CA ASP A 105 -11.12 -4.98 -20.19
C ASP A 105 -11.05 -4.13 -21.45
N LYS A 106 -10.78 -2.83 -21.33
CA LYS A 106 -10.54 -1.94 -22.48
C LYS A 106 -9.34 -2.38 -23.32
N LYS A 107 -8.27 -2.83 -22.66
CA LYS A 107 -7.08 -3.32 -23.38
C LYS A 107 -7.36 -4.62 -24.12
N LEU A 108 -8.15 -5.53 -23.52
CA LEU A 108 -8.57 -6.80 -24.14
C LEU A 108 -9.51 -6.58 -25.33
N ALA A 109 -10.37 -5.57 -25.31
CA ALA A 109 -11.22 -5.21 -26.43
C ALA A 109 -10.41 -4.79 -27.68
N ASN A 110 -9.17 -4.34 -27.51
CA ASN A 110 -8.25 -3.94 -28.59
C ASN A 110 -7.27 -5.04 -29.02
N GLY A 111 -7.34 -6.23 -28.45
CA GLY A 111 -6.48 -7.36 -28.79
C GLY A 111 -6.33 -8.39 -27.67
N ASP A 112 -6.01 -9.61 -28.06
CA ASP A 112 -5.82 -10.71 -27.13
C ASP A 112 -4.51 -10.56 -26.35
N MET A 113 -4.56 -10.91 -25.08
CA MET A 113 -3.39 -10.99 -24.19
C MET A 113 -3.32 -12.37 -23.53
N ASN A 114 -2.14 -12.97 -23.52
CA ASN A 114 -1.92 -14.17 -22.73
C ASN A 114 -1.89 -13.85 -21.22
N GLU A 115 -1.96 -14.89 -20.37
CA GLU A 115 -1.99 -14.74 -18.91
C GLU A 115 -0.81 -13.92 -18.37
N TYR A 116 0.40 -14.19 -18.86
CA TYR A 116 1.61 -13.48 -18.45
C TYR A 116 1.51 -11.97 -18.76
N GLN A 117 1.05 -11.62 -19.95
CA GLN A 117 0.85 -10.22 -20.36
C GLN A 117 -0.22 -9.52 -19.52
N LYS A 118 -1.33 -10.19 -19.20
CA LYS A 118 -2.37 -9.64 -18.30
C LYS A 118 -1.80 -9.33 -16.91
N ILE A 119 -1.04 -10.26 -16.33
CA ILE A 119 -0.40 -10.06 -15.04
C ILE A 119 0.52 -8.84 -15.08
N LEU A 120 1.43 -8.76 -16.05
CA LEU A 120 2.36 -7.65 -16.16
C LEU A 120 1.65 -6.32 -16.38
N TYR A 121 0.57 -6.29 -17.16
CA TYR A 121 -0.22 -5.09 -17.41
C TYR A 121 -0.88 -4.56 -16.13
N ILE A 122 -1.54 -5.45 -15.35
CA ILE A 122 -2.13 -5.09 -14.06
C ILE A 122 -1.05 -4.53 -13.12
N PHE A 123 0.11 -5.20 -13.00
CA PHE A 123 1.19 -4.73 -12.13
C PHE A 123 1.86 -3.45 -12.65
N ALA A 124 1.85 -3.17 -13.93
CA ALA A 124 2.29 -1.88 -14.48
C ALA A 124 1.39 -0.74 -13.99
N ILE A 125 0.06 -0.93 -14.03
CA ILE A 125 -0.89 0.06 -13.48
C ILE A 125 -0.70 0.24 -11.98
N ILE A 126 -0.58 -0.86 -11.22
CA ILE A 126 -0.36 -0.78 -9.77
C ILE A 126 0.90 0.04 -9.47
N ARG A 127 2.03 -0.25 -10.13
CA ARG A 127 3.30 0.48 -9.90
C ARG A 127 3.24 1.95 -10.29
N SER A 128 2.51 2.29 -11.35
CA SER A 128 2.38 3.70 -11.77
C SER A 128 1.51 4.52 -10.82
N GLU A 129 0.45 3.93 -10.27
CA GLU A 129 -0.55 4.69 -9.51
C GLU A 129 -0.41 4.62 -7.98
N ILE A 130 0.21 3.56 -7.44
CA ILE A 130 0.27 3.36 -5.99
C ILE A 130 1.02 4.51 -5.28
N LYS A 131 2.04 5.08 -5.92
CA LYS A 131 2.79 6.21 -5.38
C LYS A 131 1.91 7.45 -5.27
N ASP A 132 1.20 7.80 -6.33
CA ASP A 132 0.34 8.98 -6.39
C ASP A 132 -0.87 8.84 -5.46
N TYR A 133 -1.42 7.63 -5.39
CA TYR A 133 -2.51 7.30 -4.47
C TYR A 133 -2.16 7.62 -3.01
N PHE A 134 -0.98 7.21 -2.52
CA PHE A 134 -0.58 7.50 -1.14
C PHE A 134 -0.06 8.92 -0.96
N SER A 135 0.53 9.55 -1.98
CA SER A 135 0.94 10.96 -1.93
C SER A 135 -0.25 11.91 -1.84
N THR A 136 -1.34 11.58 -2.52
CA THR A 136 -2.58 12.38 -2.52
C THR A 136 -3.41 12.12 -1.26
N SER A 137 -3.46 10.87 -0.79
CA SER A 137 -4.17 10.48 0.44
C SER A 137 -3.56 11.06 1.71
N SER A 138 -2.30 11.53 1.67
CA SER A 138 -1.62 12.16 2.81
C SER A 138 -1.90 13.65 2.94
N ARG A 139 -2.64 14.26 2.01
CA ARG A 139 -3.10 15.64 2.16
C ARG A 139 -4.28 15.65 3.13
N PRO A 140 -4.23 16.41 4.24
CA PRO A 140 -5.40 16.59 5.08
C PRO A 140 -6.52 17.16 4.22
N VAL A 141 -7.67 16.47 4.18
CA VAL A 141 -8.90 17.05 3.64
C VAL A 141 -9.11 18.33 4.45
N LYS A 142 -9.01 19.48 3.78
CA LYS A 142 -9.53 20.72 4.38
C LYS A 142 -11.03 20.49 4.48
N ASP A 143 -11.48 20.21 5.69
CA ASP A 143 -12.90 20.25 6.01
C ASP A 143 -13.40 21.65 5.68
N THR A 144 -13.97 21.82 4.51
CA THR A 144 -14.84 22.93 4.19
C THR A 144 -16.18 22.58 4.86
N THR A 145 -16.23 22.66 6.18
CA THR A 145 -17.50 22.86 6.88
C THR A 145 -17.95 24.27 6.53
N GLU A 146 -18.79 24.38 5.51
CA GLU A 146 -19.65 25.54 5.35
C GLU A 146 -20.58 25.58 6.57
N TYR A 147 -20.20 26.37 7.56
CA TYR A 147 -21.13 26.80 8.59
C TYR A 147 -22.03 27.87 7.94
N GLU A 148 -23.27 27.50 7.69
CA GLU A 148 -24.34 28.52 7.49
C GLU A 148 -24.40 29.37 8.74
N ASP A 149 -23.92 30.62 8.62
CA ASP A 149 -23.97 31.62 9.66
C ASP A 149 -25.41 32.14 9.74
N VAL A 150 -26.12 31.67 10.77
CA VAL A 150 -27.39 32.26 11.19
C VAL A 150 -27.06 33.52 11.98
N GLY A 151 -27.45 34.66 11.40
CA GLY A 151 -27.11 35.99 11.78
C GLY A 151 -27.25 36.38 13.27
N SER A 152 -26.28 37.16 13.71
CA SER A 152 -26.48 38.18 14.73
C SER A 152 -25.56 39.36 14.45
N ASN A 153 -26.18 40.51 14.15
CA ASN A 153 -25.55 41.81 14.00
C ASN A 153 -24.81 42.21 15.27
N ILE A 154 -23.48 42.42 15.15
CA ILE A 154 -22.78 43.33 16.09
C ILE A 154 -21.81 44.15 15.21
N GLU A 155 -22.13 45.43 15.04
CA GLU A 155 -21.25 46.42 14.48
C GLU A 155 -20.08 46.68 15.44
N VAL A 156 -18.85 46.44 14.95
CA VAL A 156 -17.65 47.01 15.60
C VAL A 156 -16.76 47.56 14.48
N GLU A 157 -16.74 48.89 14.41
CA GLU A 157 -15.77 49.66 13.64
C GLU A 157 -14.34 49.35 14.13
N THR A 158 -13.45 48.91 13.28
CA THR A 158 -12.03 49.01 13.48
C THR A 158 -11.32 49.30 12.17
N GLU A 159 -10.62 50.44 12.17
CA GLU A 159 -9.79 50.96 11.08
C GLU A 159 -8.72 49.94 10.61
N VAL A 160 -8.76 49.61 9.33
CA VAL A 160 -7.74 48.75 8.69
C VAL A 160 -6.69 49.63 8.02
N LYS A 161 -5.48 49.70 8.60
CA LYS A 161 -4.28 50.25 7.96
C LYS A 161 -3.81 49.33 6.82
N LYS A 162 -3.75 49.88 5.61
CA LYS A 162 -3.26 49.19 4.41
C LYS A 162 -1.74 48.94 4.47
N PRO A 163 -1.23 47.72 4.15
CA PRO A 163 0.21 47.49 4.02
C PRO A 163 0.77 48.07 2.72
N VAL A 164 1.88 48.80 2.85
CA VAL A 164 2.63 49.44 1.76
C VAL A 164 3.45 48.34 1.01
N VAL A 165 3.13 48.14 -0.26
CA VAL A 165 3.91 47.20 -1.16
C VAL A 165 5.13 47.95 -1.71
N LYS A 166 6.34 47.59 -1.27
CA LYS A 166 7.60 48.07 -1.83
C LYS A 166 7.93 47.29 -3.14
N LYS A 167 7.86 47.96 -4.27
CA LYS A 167 8.33 47.46 -5.58
C LYS A 167 9.85 47.40 -5.61
N LYS A 168 10.45 46.19 -5.79
CA LYS A 168 11.88 46.05 -6.11
C LYS A 168 12.12 46.33 -7.60
N LYS A 169 12.98 47.31 -7.91
CA LYS A 169 13.49 47.58 -9.25
C LYS A 169 14.50 46.51 -9.66
N VAL A 170 14.21 45.84 -10.78
CA VAL A 170 15.19 44.96 -11.44
C VAL A 170 16.07 45.81 -12.34
N LYS A 171 17.37 45.85 -12.05
CA LYS A 171 18.39 46.43 -12.94
C LYS A 171 18.69 45.43 -14.06
N ARG A 172 18.39 45.79 -15.30
CA ARG A 172 18.95 45.13 -16.47
C ARG A 172 20.38 45.65 -16.68
N GLY A 173 21.35 44.79 -16.58
CA GLY A 173 22.72 45.04 -17.05
C GLY A 173 22.81 44.79 -18.53
N LEU A 174 23.24 45.82 -19.27
CA LEU A 174 23.72 45.74 -20.64
C LEU A 174 25.15 45.21 -20.55
N MET A 175 25.52 44.26 -21.36
CA MET A 175 26.92 43.93 -21.66
C MET A 175 27.09 44.08 -23.17
N ASP A 176 28.09 44.87 -23.47
CA ASP A 176 28.75 45.00 -24.78
C ASP A 176 29.47 43.70 -25.15
#